data_bc1543c1a81514bcd5aff97330e65c55
#
_entry.id   bc1543c1a81514bcd5aff97330e65c55
#
_cell.length_a   1.000
_cell.length_b   1.000
_cell.length_c   1.000
_cell.angle_alpha   90.00
_cell.angle_beta   90.00
_cell.angle_gamma   90.00
#
_symmetry.space_group_name_H-M   'P 1'
#
loop_
_entity.id
_entity.type
_entity.pdbx_description
1 polymer ?
#
loop_
_entity_poly.entity_id
_entity_poly.type
_entity_poly.pdbx_seq_one_letter_code
_entity_poly.pdbx_strand_id
1 'polypeptide(L)'
;MLATGMGVRAYALTDMDGPKQKKIYSDRWVYVSRSFSTDEHVEEVRAIAQTASEHGLTAIVLSGMDRISLGSPEYLERLRKVKTIADQYHLEIIPSGFNTGYGGAILDHNKNLAEGMLVKDALFVVRDGEAHFVADSPAKLQNGGFEQFQGDRFTAFEIQDEPGRKTFVDTNVFHSGKASLRIENFGETKAGIARVAQQVRVSPYRCYRVSAWVRTEDAAPASLFSIKAFTPDGRDLSPFEPPAPAPTSGWRQVTTAFNSWYADRIELNLGVFEGVKGKVWVDDVVMEEVGLMNAVRRKGTPLTVRDEKTGSLYEEGHDFAAVTDPNLGFQWTHEMPSIHLLPAGRIRNGSRLRVSYYHGTTIYNDQVSACPSEAQTYEIWKEQFPLIEKYLSPKRYFLSVDEVRLFNRCEACRSRQMSAAAILGQMTQWLYEQVRAVNPKAEVFVWSDMFDPNHNSTRQYFLVDGSLENTWEYLPKDMGIVLWYFDKRRESLNFFSSRGFRTIAGAYYDGDDLHDPEGWLEAMDNWPNATGIMYTTWSSKYKLLAPFGDLVSKRP
;
A
#
# COMPACT_ATOMS: atom_id res chain seq x y z
N MET A 1 19.76 16.25 -45.92
CA MET A 1 21.18 16.04 -45.69
C MET A 1 21.47 16.08 -44.22
N LEU A 2 22.17 15.06 -43.76
CA LEU A 2 22.75 14.84 -42.44
C LEU A 2 21.77 14.50 -41.28
N ALA A 3 21.49 13.21 -41.19
CA ALA A 3 21.07 12.53 -39.96
C ALA A 3 22.31 12.23 -39.10
N THR A 4 22.34 12.69 -37.86
CA THR A 4 23.30 12.25 -36.85
C THR A 4 22.62 11.23 -35.96
N GLY A 5 22.89 9.95 -36.20
CA GLY A 5 22.49 8.86 -35.33
C GLY A 5 23.31 8.86 -34.04
N MET A 6 22.63 8.96 -32.90
CA MET A 6 23.22 8.57 -31.61
C MET A 6 23.09 7.07 -31.46
N GLY A 7 24.21 6.37 -31.61
CA GLY A 7 24.32 4.95 -31.40
C GLY A 7 24.19 4.62 -29.90
N VAL A 8 23.16 3.89 -29.54
CA VAL A 8 23.07 3.20 -28.27
C VAL A 8 24.11 2.07 -28.28
N ARG A 9 25.21 2.24 -27.56
CA ARG A 9 26.13 1.13 -27.30
C ARG A 9 25.45 0.12 -26.37
N ALA A 10 25.04 -0.99 -26.97
CA ALA A 10 24.74 -2.19 -26.20
C ALA A 10 26.05 -2.66 -25.54
N TYR A 11 26.15 -2.54 -24.23
CA TYR A 11 27.20 -3.22 -23.48
C TYR A 11 26.85 -4.72 -23.47
N ALA A 12 27.58 -5.48 -24.27
CA ALA A 12 27.56 -6.93 -24.21
C ALA A 12 27.98 -7.37 -22.79
N LEU A 13 27.19 -8.24 -22.19
CA LEU A 13 27.59 -9.02 -21.01
C LEU A 13 28.78 -9.89 -21.41
N THR A 14 29.98 -9.45 -21.16
CA THR A 14 31.16 -10.29 -21.24
C THR A 14 31.13 -11.21 -20.02
N ASP A 15 30.88 -12.49 -20.21
CA ASP A 15 31.16 -13.55 -19.26
C ASP A 15 32.65 -13.45 -18.88
N MET A 16 32.89 -12.91 -17.68
CA MET A 16 34.21 -12.95 -17.06
C MET A 16 34.32 -14.24 -16.24
N ASP A 17 34.57 -15.35 -16.92
CA ASP A 17 34.85 -16.64 -16.29
C ASP A 17 36.27 -16.68 -15.73
N GLY A 18 36.39 -16.43 -14.42
CA GLY A 18 37.51 -16.80 -13.56
C GLY A 18 36.95 -17.19 -12.19
N PRO A 19 37.66 -18.02 -11.38
CA PRO A 19 37.18 -18.31 -10.03
C PRO A 19 37.11 -17.00 -9.24
N LYS A 20 35.88 -16.51 -9.03
CA LYS A 20 35.61 -15.25 -8.35
C LYS A 20 35.82 -15.45 -6.85
N GLN A 21 36.71 -14.65 -6.27
CA GLN A 21 36.86 -14.61 -4.83
C GLN A 21 35.56 -14.13 -4.19
N LYS A 22 34.90 -14.97 -3.43
CA LYS A 22 33.68 -14.62 -2.72
C LYS A 22 33.95 -13.49 -1.75
N LYS A 23 33.16 -12.42 -1.83
CA LYS A 23 33.34 -11.19 -1.06
C LYS A 23 32.56 -11.26 0.25
N ILE A 24 33.21 -10.92 1.39
CA ILE A 24 32.51 -10.61 2.63
C ILE A 24 32.15 -9.14 2.61
N TYR A 25 30.85 -8.85 2.67
CA TYR A 25 30.33 -7.48 2.63
C TYR A 25 30.47 -6.81 4.01
N SER A 26 30.80 -5.51 4.02
CA SER A 26 30.93 -4.73 5.26
C SER A 26 29.58 -4.54 5.96
N ASP A 27 28.54 -4.34 5.18
CA ASP A 27 27.18 -4.05 5.65
C ASP A 27 26.38 -5.37 5.71
N ARG A 28 26.19 -5.89 6.91
CA ARG A 28 25.43 -7.11 7.16
C ARG A 28 24.39 -6.80 8.23
N TRP A 29 23.15 -6.58 7.78
CA TRP A 29 22.10 -6.00 8.60
C TRP A 29 20.97 -6.98 8.90
N VAL A 30 20.20 -6.69 9.94
CA VAL A 30 18.90 -7.32 10.21
C VAL A 30 17.82 -6.25 10.32
N TYR A 31 16.70 -6.46 9.65
CA TYR A 31 15.51 -5.60 9.74
C TYR A 31 14.64 -6.03 10.92
N VAL A 32 14.29 -5.07 11.78
CA VAL A 32 13.46 -5.29 12.97
C VAL A 32 12.35 -4.25 13.01
N SER A 33 11.10 -4.71 12.99
CA SER A 33 9.93 -3.84 13.12
C SER A 33 9.23 -4.11 14.44
N ARG A 34 9.15 -3.11 15.32
CA ARG A 34 8.47 -3.20 16.63
C ARG A 34 7.86 -1.85 17.00
N SER A 35 6.68 -1.89 17.60
CA SER A 35 5.98 -0.67 18.06
C SER A 35 6.54 -0.09 19.36
N PHE A 36 7.34 -0.85 20.10
CA PHE A 36 7.88 -0.49 21.43
C PHE A 36 6.80 -0.08 22.45
N SER A 37 5.60 -0.59 22.29
CA SER A 37 4.49 -0.35 23.22
C SER A 37 4.66 -1.07 24.56
N THR A 38 5.45 -2.15 24.60
CA THR A 38 5.71 -2.98 25.79
C THR A 38 7.21 -3.23 26.00
N ASP A 39 7.61 -3.61 27.22
CA ASP A 39 8.99 -4.00 27.49
C ASP A 39 9.37 -5.35 26.85
N GLU A 40 8.41 -6.17 26.51
CA GLU A 40 8.61 -7.42 25.75
C GLU A 40 9.29 -7.16 24.40
N HIS A 41 8.87 -6.11 23.68
CA HIS A 41 9.51 -5.70 22.43
C HIS A 41 11.01 -5.36 22.61
N VAL A 42 11.39 -4.84 23.78
CA VAL A 42 12.81 -4.55 24.08
C VAL A 42 13.59 -5.86 24.28
N GLU A 43 13.01 -6.85 24.97
CA GLU A 43 13.67 -8.14 25.19
C GLU A 43 13.75 -8.97 23.90
N GLU A 44 12.74 -8.88 23.02
CA GLU A 44 12.84 -9.45 21.66
C GLU A 44 13.98 -8.85 20.86
N VAL A 45 14.14 -7.52 20.90
CA VAL A 45 15.29 -6.86 20.25
C VAL A 45 16.60 -7.32 20.87
N ARG A 46 16.67 -7.55 22.19
CA ARG A 46 17.87 -8.09 22.86
C ARG A 46 18.24 -9.47 22.31
N ALA A 47 17.26 -10.37 22.19
CA ALA A 47 17.50 -11.72 21.66
C ALA A 47 17.98 -11.68 20.19
N ILE A 48 17.37 -10.81 19.37
CA ILE A 48 17.77 -10.60 17.98
C ILE A 48 19.19 -10.01 17.91
N ALA A 49 19.49 -9.00 18.73
CA ALA A 49 20.79 -8.35 18.77
C ALA A 49 21.92 -9.32 19.18
N GLN A 50 21.66 -10.16 20.17
CA GLN A 50 22.60 -11.20 20.58
C GLN A 50 22.90 -12.16 19.43
N THR A 51 21.86 -12.74 18.81
CA THR A 51 22.02 -13.64 17.67
C THR A 51 22.73 -12.96 16.50
N ALA A 52 22.34 -11.74 16.17
CA ALA A 52 22.95 -10.96 15.09
C ALA A 52 24.46 -10.75 15.31
N SER A 53 24.84 -10.33 16.53
CA SER A 53 26.24 -10.10 16.89
C SER A 53 27.07 -11.40 16.89
N GLU A 54 26.56 -12.46 17.51
CA GLU A 54 27.25 -13.78 17.58
C GLU A 54 27.50 -14.39 16.19
N HIS A 55 26.65 -14.07 15.20
CA HIS A 55 26.74 -14.55 13.83
C HIS A 55 27.25 -13.50 12.82
N GLY A 56 27.91 -12.43 13.31
CA GLY A 56 28.68 -11.50 12.49
C GLY A 56 27.89 -10.47 11.71
N LEU A 57 26.65 -10.16 12.09
CA LEU A 57 25.92 -9.01 11.58
C LEU A 57 26.45 -7.72 12.23
N THR A 58 26.24 -6.58 11.57
CA THR A 58 26.87 -5.30 11.93
C THR A 58 25.87 -4.21 12.31
N ALA A 59 24.60 -4.35 11.96
CA ALA A 59 23.59 -3.35 12.29
C ALA A 59 22.18 -3.92 12.37
N ILE A 60 21.31 -3.20 13.07
CA ILE A 60 19.87 -3.38 13.13
C ILE A 60 19.21 -2.21 12.38
N VAL A 61 18.49 -2.48 11.31
CA VAL A 61 17.55 -1.52 10.70
C VAL A 61 16.27 -1.56 11.51
N LEU A 62 16.02 -0.49 12.27
CA LEU A 62 14.93 -0.42 13.23
C LEU A 62 13.76 0.38 12.68
N SER A 63 12.65 -0.31 12.35
CA SER A 63 11.43 0.30 11.87
C SER A 63 10.48 0.72 13.01
N GLY A 64 9.55 1.64 12.71
CA GLY A 64 8.59 2.18 13.66
C GLY A 64 9.07 3.47 14.34
N MET A 65 10.17 4.05 13.88
CA MET A 65 10.72 5.30 14.43
C MET A 65 9.94 6.54 14.00
N ASP A 66 9.16 6.46 12.98
CA ASP A 66 8.28 7.51 12.45
C ASP A 66 7.12 7.89 13.40
N ARG A 67 6.95 7.17 14.52
CA ARG A 67 6.02 7.49 15.62
C ARG A 67 6.70 8.15 16.82
N ILE A 68 8.00 8.44 16.74
CA ILE A 68 8.78 8.94 17.90
C ILE A 68 8.23 10.26 18.45
N SER A 69 7.66 11.13 17.63
CA SER A 69 7.02 12.39 18.05
C SER A 69 5.72 12.21 18.86
N LEU A 70 5.08 11.04 18.75
CA LEU A 70 3.91 10.64 19.53
C LEU A 70 4.29 9.79 20.75
N GLY A 71 5.56 9.51 20.94
CA GLY A 71 6.03 8.59 21.96
C GLY A 71 5.82 9.09 23.39
N SER A 72 5.22 8.26 24.23
CA SER A 72 5.13 8.49 25.67
C SER A 72 6.54 8.46 26.32
N PRO A 73 6.71 8.97 27.56
CA PRO A 73 7.97 8.84 28.29
C PRO A 73 8.46 7.38 28.36
N GLU A 74 7.56 6.42 28.53
CA GLU A 74 7.87 4.99 28.59
C GLU A 74 8.35 4.45 27.24
N TYR A 75 7.75 4.89 26.14
CA TYR A 75 8.22 4.57 24.78
C TYR A 75 9.64 5.09 24.56
N LEU A 76 9.89 6.35 24.89
CA LEU A 76 11.21 6.96 24.73
C LEU A 76 12.28 6.28 25.62
N GLU A 77 11.91 5.82 26.81
CA GLU A 77 12.79 5.06 27.68
C GLU A 77 13.11 3.67 27.10
N ARG A 78 12.13 3.00 26.48
CA ARG A 78 12.37 1.75 25.76
C ARG A 78 13.35 1.93 24.60
N LEU A 79 13.25 3.02 23.86
CA LEU A 79 14.23 3.33 22.80
C LEU A 79 15.64 3.51 23.35
N ARG A 80 15.82 4.14 24.53
CA ARG A 80 17.13 4.21 25.19
C ARG A 80 17.66 2.83 25.57
N LYS A 81 16.79 1.96 26.11
CA LYS A 81 17.16 0.57 26.40
C LYS A 81 17.58 -0.17 25.12
N VAL A 82 16.86 -0.01 24.03
CA VAL A 82 17.21 -0.60 22.72
C VAL A 82 18.57 -0.09 22.24
N LYS A 83 18.84 1.21 22.35
CA LYS A 83 20.15 1.77 22.02
C LYS A 83 21.27 1.17 22.88
N THR A 84 21.04 1.05 24.19
CA THR A 84 21.99 0.43 25.11
C THR A 84 22.26 -1.04 24.75
N ILE A 85 21.22 -1.79 24.38
CA ILE A 85 21.34 -3.19 23.92
C ILE A 85 22.21 -3.25 22.65
N ALA A 86 21.92 -2.42 21.66
CA ALA A 86 22.69 -2.40 20.42
C ALA A 86 24.18 -2.09 20.69
N ASP A 87 24.46 -1.12 21.54
CA ASP A 87 25.84 -0.78 21.95
C ASP A 87 26.55 -1.94 22.68
N GLN A 88 25.83 -2.64 23.57
CA GLN A 88 26.33 -3.82 24.28
C GLN A 88 26.76 -4.95 23.32
N TYR A 89 26.01 -5.13 22.24
CA TYR A 89 26.29 -6.15 21.22
C TYR A 89 27.11 -5.61 20.03
N HIS A 90 27.63 -4.39 20.12
CA HIS A 90 28.41 -3.73 19.07
C HIS A 90 27.70 -3.64 17.71
N LEU A 91 26.39 -3.44 17.74
CA LEU A 91 25.56 -3.26 16.57
C LEU A 91 25.18 -1.78 16.40
N GLU A 92 25.21 -1.30 15.16
CA GLU A 92 24.67 0.01 14.82
C GLU A 92 23.15 -0.05 14.73
N ILE A 93 22.45 1.01 15.19
CA ILE A 93 21.04 1.20 14.90
C ILE A 93 20.90 2.11 13.71
N ILE A 94 20.16 1.65 12.70
CA ILE A 94 19.79 2.41 11.51
C ILE A 94 18.27 2.65 11.61
N PRO A 95 17.79 3.85 12.01
CA PRO A 95 16.37 4.14 12.10
C PRO A 95 15.73 4.11 10.72
N SER A 96 14.57 3.46 10.61
CA SER A 96 13.78 3.35 9.38
C SER A 96 12.39 3.94 9.59
N GLY A 97 11.91 4.70 8.58
CA GLY A 97 10.61 5.37 8.62
C GLY A 97 10.44 6.37 7.48
N PHE A 98 9.52 7.33 7.65
CA PHE A 98 9.27 8.43 6.72
C PHE A 98 8.61 7.99 5.42
N ASN A 99 7.56 7.18 5.50
CA ASN A 99 6.81 6.68 4.35
C ASN A 99 5.43 7.34 4.26
N THR A 100 5.04 7.78 3.05
CA THR A 100 3.66 8.19 2.77
C THR A 100 2.80 7.03 2.29
N GLY A 101 3.38 5.99 1.72
CA GLY A 101 2.66 4.78 1.30
C GLY A 101 2.01 4.07 2.49
N TYR A 102 2.78 3.86 3.55
CA TYR A 102 2.30 3.41 4.85
C TYR A 102 2.21 4.62 5.80
N GLY A 103 1.22 5.48 5.54
CA GLY A 103 1.08 6.79 6.20
C GLY A 103 0.65 6.76 7.66
N GLY A 104 0.55 5.59 8.31
CA GLY A 104 -0.03 5.44 9.64
C GLY A 104 0.54 6.37 10.70
N ALA A 105 1.86 6.58 10.72
CA ALA A 105 2.50 7.49 11.66
C ALA A 105 2.05 8.96 11.49
N ILE A 106 1.89 9.41 10.23
CA ILE A 106 1.35 10.74 9.90
C ILE A 106 -0.13 10.82 10.28
N LEU A 107 -0.89 9.77 9.96
CA LEU A 107 -2.33 9.71 10.17
C LEU A 107 -2.71 9.55 11.65
N ASP A 108 -1.81 9.07 12.49
CA ASP A 108 -1.98 9.09 13.94
C ASP A 108 -1.99 10.52 14.51
N HIS A 109 -1.29 11.46 13.86
CA HIS A 109 -1.38 12.89 14.20
C HIS A 109 -2.68 13.51 13.66
N ASN A 110 -3.03 13.20 12.41
CA ASN A 110 -4.22 13.79 11.76
C ASN A 110 -4.67 12.88 10.59
N LYS A 111 -5.75 12.16 10.78
CA LYS A 111 -6.35 11.28 9.75
C LYS A 111 -6.72 12.02 8.46
N ASN A 112 -7.01 13.32 8.54
CA ASN A 112 -7.32 14.13 7.37
C ASN A 112 -6.12 14.34 6.43
N LEU A 113 -4.90 13.92 6.81
CA LEU A 113 -3.73 13.94 5.92
C LEU A 113 -3.69 12.77 4.94
N ALA A 114 -4.64 11.83 5.02
CA ALA A 114 -4.73 10.75 4.05
C ALA A 114 -4.86 11.30 2.62
N GLU A 115 -4.25 10.62 1.65
CA GLU A 115 -4.44 10.96 0.24
C GLU A 115 -5.92 10.81 -0.13
N GLY A 116 -6.46 11.83 -0.80
CA GLY A 116 -7.89 11.93 -1.10
C GLY A 116 -8.22 11.57 -2.54
N MET A 117 -9.18 10.68 -2.72
CA MET A 117 -9.78 10.40 -4.03
C MET A 117 -11.06 11.22 -4.22
N LEU A 118 -11.16 11.91 -5.36
CA LEU A 118 -12.29 12.80 -5.67
C LEU A 118 -13.59 12.00 -5.88
N VAL A 119 -14.64 12.40 -5.18
CA VAL A 119 -16.03 12.13 -5.53
C VAL A 119 -16.64 13.42 -6.08
N LYS A 120 -17.27 13.34 -7.26
CA LYS A 120 -17.77 14.53 -7.96
C LYS A 120 -19.29 14.49 -8.09
N ASP A 121 -19.94 15.58 -7.69
CA ASP A 121 -21.37 15.84 -7.91
C ASP A 121 -22.32 14.75 -7.38
N ALA A 122 -22.00 14.10 -6.25
CA ALA A 122 -22.88 13.17 -5.58
C ALA A 122 -24.19 13.85 -5.17
N LEU A 123 -25.32 13.17 -5.34
CA LEU A 123 -26.63 13.74 -5.04
C LEU A 123 -26.95 13.63 -3.55
N PHE A 124 -27.36 14.76 -2.98
CA PHE A 124 -27.94 14.82 -1.63
C PHE A 124 -29.31 15.49 -1.67
N VAL A 125 -30.25 15.01 -0.88
CA VAL A 125 -31.59 15.57 -0.78
C VAL A 125 -31.88 15.98 0.66
N VAL A 126 -32.37 17.19 0.82
CA VAL A 126 -32.63 17.78 2.13
C VAL A 126 -33.97 17.30 2.70
N ARG A 127 -33.91 16.78 3.93
CA ARG A 127 -35.07 16.39 4.74
C ARG A 127 -34.79 16.74 6.19
N ASP A 128 -35.74 17.36 6.88
CA ASP A 128 -35.71 17.63 8.33
C ASP A 128 -34.43 18.31 8.85
N GLY A 129 -33.91 19.24 8.05
CA GLY A 129 -32.72 20.03 8.41
C GLY A 129 -31.38 19.35 8.08
N GLU A 130 -31.42 18.21 7.41
CA GLU A 130 -30.22 17.49 6.98
C GLU A 130 -30.28 17.15 5.50
N ALA A 131 -29.12 17.16 4.82
CA ALA A 131 -29.02 16.63 3.47
C ALA A 131 -28.45 15.19 3.53
N HIS A 132 -29.23 14.26 3.05
CA HIS A 132 -28.92 12.85 3.01
C HIS A 132 -28.51 12.44 1.60
N PHE A 133 -27.51 11.56 1.51
CA PHE A 133 -27.06 10.99 0.25
C PHE A 133 -28.20 10.20 -0.45
N VAL A 134 -28.27 10.34 -1.77
CA VAL A 134 -29.21 9.59 -2.63
C VAL A 134 -28.42 9.06 -3.83
N ALA A 135 -28.34 7.74 -3.97
CA ALA A 135 -27.70 7.11 -5.12
C ALA A 135 -28.40 7.54 -6.43
N ASP A 136 -27.66 8.08 -7.38
CA ASP A 136 -28.16 8.47 -8.70
C ASP A 136 -27.29 7.93 -9.86
N SER A 137 -26.36 7.06 -9.55
CA SER A 137 -25.58 6.32 -10.54
C SER A 137 -26.43 5.23 -11.22
N PRO A 138 -26.14 4.91 -12.49
CA PRO A 138 -26.76 3.78 -13.18
C PRO A 138 -26.31 2.40 -12.68
N ALA A 139 -25.44 2.35 -11.67
CA ALA A 139 -24.83 1.13 -11.18
C ALA A 139 -25.87 0.14 -10.67
N LYS A 140 -25.90 -1.02 -11.29
CA LYS A 140 -26.81 -2.11 -10.92
C LYS A 140 -26.13 -3.45 -11.16
N LEU A 141 -25.78 -4.14 -10.10
CA LEU A 141 -25.36 -5.53 -10.16
C LEU A 141 -26.60 -6.41 -10.37
N GLN A 142 -26.53 -7.30 -11.35
CA GLN A 142 -27.61 -8.24 -11.65
C GLN A 142 -27.28 -9.61 -11.05
N ASN A 143 -28.32 -10.31 -10.56
CA ASN A 143 -28.21 -11.66 -10.03
C ASN A 143 -27.13 -11.84 -8.93
N GLY A 144 -26.97 -10.85 -8.04
CA GLY A 144 -25.98 -10.91 -6.96
C GLY A 144 -26.25 -12.01 -5.92
N GLY A 145 -27.51 -12.48 -5.79
CA GLY A 145 -27.89 -13.65 -4.97
C GLY A 145 -27.75 -14.98 -5.71
N PHE A 146 -27.21 -15.02 -6.93
CA PHE A 146 -26.96 -16.24 -7.72
C PHE A 146 -28.17 -17.13 -7.99
N GLU A 147 -29.40 -16.59 -7.89
CA GLU A 147 -30.67 -17.32 -8.02
C GLU A 147 -31.06 -17.70 -9.45
N GLN A 148 -30.44 -17.03 -10.45
CA GLN A 148 -30.75 -17.26 -11.87
C GLN A 148 -29.56 -17.95 -12.54
N PHE A 149 -29.77 -19.21 -12.92
CA PHE A 149 -28.73 -20.04 -13.52
C PHE A 149 -29.26 -21.08 -14.49
N GLN A 150 -28.37 -21.59 -15.36
CA GLN A 150 -28.63 -22.73 -16.25
C GLN A 150 -27.40 -23.65 -16.27
N GLY A 151 -27.52 -24.87 -15.74
CA GLY A 151 -26.38 -25.73 -15.43
C GLY A 151 -25.48 -25.02 -14.43
N ASP A 152 -24.18 -25.01 -14.69
CA ASP A 152 -23.21 -24.31 -13.85
C ASP A 152 -22.92 -22.87 -14.30
N ARG A 153 -23.81 -22.23 -15.05
CA ARG A 153 -23.67 -20.85 -15.50
C ARG A 153 -24.70 -19.94 -14.85
N PHE A 154 -24.24 -18.87 -14.24
CA PHE A 154 -25.10 -17.83 -13.67
C PHE A 154 -25.48 -16.79 -14.73
N THR A 155 -26.78 -16.45 -14.80
CA THR A 155 -27.29 -15.37 -15.65
C THR A 155 -26.61 -14.03 -15.28
N ALA A 156 -26.31 -13.21 -16.27
CA ALA A 156 -25.67 -11.90 -16.17
C ALA A 156 -24.17 -11.90 -15.82
N PHE A 157 -23.57 -13.05 -15.54
CA PHE A 157 -22.11 -13.15 -15.39
C PHE A 157 -21.49 -13.61 -16.72
N GLU A 158 -20.72 -12.73 -17.35
CA GLU A 158 -20.15 -12.93 -18.69
C GLU A 158 -18.87 -13.75 -18.64
N ILE A 159 -18.01 -13.52 -17.63
CA ILE A 159 -16.75 -14.25 -17.42
C ILE A 159 -16.95 -15.20 -16.24
N GLN A 160 -16.80 -16.49 -16.53
CA GLN A 160 -16.88 -17.57 -15.53
C GLN A 160 -15.78 -18.58 -15.83
N ASP A 161 -14.75 -18.63 -14.97
CA ASP A 161 -13.61 -19.51 -15.17
C ASP A 161 -14.03 -20.98 -15.02
N GLU A 162 -14.07 -21.72 -16.13
CA GLU A 162 -14.37 -23.14 -16.24
C GLU A 162 -15.62 -23.59 -15.46
N PRO A 163 -16.85 -23.17 -15.89
CA PRO A 163 -18.10 -23.58 -15.25
C PRO A 163 -18.26 -25.11 -15.22
N GLY A 164 -18.66 -25.67 -14.08
CA GLY A 164 -18.76 -27.12 -13.84
C GLY A 164 -17.42 -27.81 -13.58
N ARG A 165 -16.30 -27.04 -13.51
CA ARG A 165 -14.99 -27.56 -13.11
C ARG A 165 -14.35 -26.75 -12.00
N LYS A 166 -14.39 -25.40 -12.08
CA LYS A 166 -13.85 -24.48 -11.06
C LYS A 166 -14.92 -23.63 -10.43
N THR A 167 -15.89 -23.17 -11.20
CA THR A 167 -17.08 -22.45 -10.71
C THR A 167 -18.32 -23.32 -10.89
N PHE A 168 -19.15 -23.41 -9.85
CA PHE A 168 -20.31 -24.28 -9.78
C PHE A 168 -21.51 -23.55 -9.21
N VAL A 169 -22.69 -23.95 -9.63
CA VAL A 169 -23.95 -23.64 -8.94
C VAL A 169 -24.12 -24.63 -7.79
N ASP A 170 -24.14 -24.15 -6.56
CA ASP A 170 -24.38 -25.00 -5.39
C ASP A 170 -25.78 -24.72 -4.82
N THR A 171 -26.67 -25.73 -4.92
CA THR A 171 -28.03 -25.67 -4.39
C THR A 171 -28.19 -26.31 -3.03
N ASN A 172 -27.10 -26.79 -2.42
CA ASN A 172 -27.08 -27.41 -1.11
C ASN A 172 -26.48 -26.49 -0.03
N VAL A 173 -25.53 -25.61 -0.43
CA VAL A 173 -24.85 -24.68 0.47
C VAL A 173 -25.05 -23.26 -0.07
N PHE A 174 -25.92 -22.48 0.55
CA PHE A 174 -26.22 -21.09 0.20
C PHE A 174 -26.49 -20.27 1.46
N HIS A 175 -26.29 -18.96 1.39
CA HIS A 175 -26.56 -18.05 2.50
C HIS A 175 -28.06 -17.70 2.55
N SER A 176 -28.62 -17.33 1.42
CA SER A 176 -30.06 -17.09 1.27
C SER A 176 -30.59 -17.67 -0.04
N GLY A 177 -31.92 -17.64 -0.27
CA GLY A 177 -32.53 -18.10 -1.52
C GLY A 177 -32.44 -19.62 -1.73
N LYS A 178 -31.88 -20.07 -2.87
CA LYS A 178 -31.80 -21.48 -3.26
C LYS A 178 -30.50 -21.93 -3.90
N ALA A 179 -29.57 -21.00 -4.15
CA ALA A 179 -28.29 -21.32 -4.77
C ALA A 179 -27.20 -20.29 -4.36
N SER A 180 -25.96 -20.70 -4.44
CA SER A 180 -24.79 -19.84 -4.30
C SER A 180 -23.73 -20.19 -5.36
N LEU A 181 -22.76 -19.30 -5.56
CA LEU A 181 -21.55 -19.60 -6.31
C LEU A 181 -20.59 -20.40 -5.43
N ARG A 182 -20.19 -21.61 -5.87
CA ARG A 182 -19.10 -22.38 -5.29
C ARG A 182 -17.89 -22.34 -6.21
N ILE A 183 -16.71 -22.13 -5.61
CA ILE A 183 -15.41 -22.08 -6.29
C ILE A 183 -14.50 -23.12 -5.66
N GLU A 184 -13.91 -24.02 -6.48
CA GLU A 184 -12.95 -25.04 -6.06
C GLU A 184 -12.01 -25.40 -7.23
N ASN A 185 -11.04 -26.30 -7.05
CA ASN A 185 -10.10 -26.78 -8.06
C ASN A 185 -9.22 -25.70 -8.71
N PHE A 186 -9.14 -24.52 -8.12
CA PHE A 186 -8.33 -23.39 -8.64
C PHE A 186 -6.83 -23.64 -8.56
N GLY A 187 -6.36 -24.47 -7.63
CA GLY A 187 -4.94 -24.86 -7.49
C GLY A 187 -4.41 -25.75 -8.62
N GLU A 188 -5.24 -26.20 -9.55
CA GLU A 188 -4.80 -26.99 -10.72
C GLU A 188 -3.95 -26.18 -11.72
N THR A 189 -3.96 -24.86 -11.62
CA THR A 189 -3.14 -23.96 -12.43
C THR A 189 -2.19 -23.13 -11.56
N LYS A 190 -1.00 -22.81 -12.08
CA LYS A 190 -0.03 -21.97 -11.37
C LYS A 190 -0.60 -20.62 -10.96
N ALA A 191 -1.52 -20.06 -11.74
CA ALA A 191 -2.16 -18.77 -11.46
C ALA A 191 -3.20 -18.84 -10.33
N GLY A 192 -3.72 -20.04 -10.00
CA GLY A 192 -4.67 -20.25 -8.91
C GLY A 192 -5.96 -19.40 -9.04
N ILE A 193 -6.45 -19.18 -10.29
CA ILE A 193 -7.58 -18.27 -10.56
C ILE A 193 -8.85 -19.06 -10.84
N ALA A 194 -9.96 -18.66 -10.19
CA ALA A 194 -11.32 -19.05 -10.52
C ALA A 194 -12.31 -17.96 -10.08
N ARG A 195 -13.10 -17.42 -11.01
CA ARG A 195 -13.94 -16.25 -10.76
C ARG A 195 -15.17 -16.21 -11.67
N VAL A 196 -16.10 -15.36 -11.26
CA VAL A 196 -17.18 -14.86 -12.11
C VAL A 196 -17.00 -13.34 -12.28
N ALA A 197 -17.44 -12.79 -13.40
CA ALA A 197 -17.33 -11.36 -13.63
C ALA A 197 -18.57 -10.79 -14.33
N GLN A 198 -18.87 -9.53 -14.05
CA GLN A 198 -19.97 -8.79 -14.67
C GLN A 198 -19.54 -7.39 -15.05
N GLN A 199 -19.94 -6.97 -16.26
CA GLN A 199 -19.80 -5.58 -16.68
C GLN A 199 -20.88 -4.72 -16.04
N VAL A 200 -20.49 -3.69 -15.29
CA VAL A 200 -21.42 -2.77 -14.61
C VAL A 200 -21.17 -1.34 -15.06
N ARG A 201 -22.26 -0.65 -15.49
CA ARG A 201 -22.18 0.80 -15.73
C ARG A 201 -22.07 1.54 -14.40
N VAL A 202 -21.20 2.54 -14.34
CA VAL A 202 -21.00 3.39 -13.17
C VAL A 202 -20.98 4.86 -13.60
N SER A 203 -21.15 5.78 -12.66
CA SER A 203 -20.85 7.20 -12.90
C SER A 203 -19.39 7.47 -12.60
N PRO A 204 -18.65 8.22 -13.44
CA PRO A 204 -17.27 8.62 -13.13
C PRO A 204 -17.18 9.41 -11.83
N TYR A 205 -16.06 9.25 -11.14
CA TYR A 205 -15.76 9.94 -9.87
C TYR A 205 -16.85 9.71 -8.80
N ARG A 206 -17.31 8.48 -8.67
CA ARG A 206 -18.22 8.05 -7.60
C ARG A 206 -17.58 6.94 -6.78
N CYS A 207 -18.00 6.82 -5.54
CA CYS A 207 -17.56 5.75 -4.66
C CYS A 207 -18.62 4.67 -4.55
N TYR A 208 -18.21 3.43 -4.65
CA TYR A 208 -19.07 2.25 -4.58
C TYR A 208 -18.57 1.30 -3.51
N ARG A 209 -19.49 0.86 -2.65
CA ARG A 209 -19.27 -0.20 -1.69
C ARG A 209 -19.79 -1.50 -2.28
N VAL A 210 -19.00 -2.57 -2.14
CA VAL A 210 -19.40 -3.93 -2.54
C VAL A 210 -19.29 -4.82 -1.34
N SER A 211 -20.36 -5.53 -1.02
CA SER A 211 -20.38 -6.55 0.03
C SER A 211 -20.82 -7.89 -0.55
N ALA A 212 -20.33 -8.98 0.04
CA ALA A 212 -20.69 -10.34 -0.30
C ALA A 212 -20.69 -11.21 0.96
N TRP A 213 -21.57 -12.20 1.03
CA TRP A 213 -21.46 -13.26 2.01
C TRP A 213 -20.52 -14.36 1.48
N VAL A 214 -19.55 -14.73 2.29
CA VAL A 214 -18.47 -15.67 1.91
C VAL A 214 -18.36 -16.75 2.97
N ARG A 215 -18.27 -18.00 2.53
CA ARG A 215 -17.97 -19.18 3.34
C ARG A 215 -16.75 -19.89 2.77
N THR A 216 -15.90 -20.44 3.62
CA THR A 216 -14.66 -21.13 3.21
C THR A 216 -14.56 -22.51 3.83
N GLU A 217 -13.86 -23.42 3.15
CA GLU A 217 -13.49 -24.73 3.63
C GLU A 217 -12.08 -25.07 3.16
N ASP A 218 -11.16 -25.27 4.11
CA ASP A 218 -9.74 -25.63 3.89
C ASP A 218 -9.01 -24.72 2.88
N ALA A 219 -9.36 -23.43 2.88
CA ALA A 219 -8.87 -22.44 1.92
C ALA A 219 -7.42 -22.01 2.22
N ALA A 220 -6.56 -22.03 1.21
CA ALA A 220 -5.18 -21.57 1.32
C ALA A 220 -4.74 -20.83 0.03
N PRO A 221 -4.05 -19.68 0.15
CA PRO A 221 -3.89 -18.90 1.39
C PRO A 221 -5.24 -18.39 1.93
N ALA A 222 -5.30 -17.97 3.19
CA ALA A 222 -6.55 -17.47 3.78
C ALA A 222 -7.12 -16.26 3.01
N SER A 223 -6.28 -15.42 2.42
CA SER A 223 -6.62 -14.21 1.66
C SER A 223 -7.00 -14.45 0.18
N LEU A 224 -7.25 -15.67 -0.22
CA LEU A 224 -7.45 -16.02 -1.63
C LEU A 224 -8.71 -15.42 -2.29
N PHE A 225 -9.77 -15.12 -1.51
CA PHE A 225 -10.98 -14.53 -2.06
C PHE A 225 -10.85 -13.01 -2.17
N SER A 226 -11.16 -12.47 -3.35
CA SER A 226 -11.14 -11.03 -3.60
C SER A 226 -12.35 -10.57 -4.42
N ILE A 227 -12.71 -9.32 -4.19
CA ILE A 227 -13.65 -8.54 -5.00
C ILE A 227 -12.83 -7.48 -5.73
N LYS A 228 -12.76 -7.56 -7.07
CA LYS A 228 -11.95 -6.67 -7.90
C LYS A 228 -12.81 -5.89 -8.88
N ALA A 229 -12.54 -4.59 -9.01
CA ALA A 229 -13.15 -3.72 -10.00
C ALA A 229 -12.11 -3.20 -10.97
N PHE A 230 -12.23 -3.53 -12.25
CA PHE A 230 -11.30 -3.10 -13.29
C PHE A 230 -11.95 -2.08 -14.21
N THR A 231 -11.19 -1.06 -14.62
CA THR A 231 -11.58 -0.19 -15.73
C THR A 231 -11.52 -0.94 -17.06
N PRO A 232 -12.15 -0.44 -18.13
CA PRO A 232 -12.07 -1.06 -19.46
C PRO A 232 -10.65 -1.19 -20.02
N ASP A 233 -9.73 -0.32 -19.60
CA ASP A 233 -8.30 -0.38 -19.95
C ASP A 233 -7.46 -1.23 -18.98
N GLY A 234 -8.12 -1.98 -18.09
CA GLY A 234 -7.50 -3.01 -17.23
C GLY A 234 -6.86 -2.49 -15.94
N ARG A 235 -7.14 -1.25 -15.54
CA ARG A 235 -6.64 -0.72 -14.26
C ARG A 235 -7.47 -1.25 -13.10
N ASP A 236 -6.84 -1.84 -12.10
CA ASP A 236 -7.48 -2.23 -10.84
C ASP A 236 -7.83 -0.98 -10.01
N LEU A 237 -9.13 -0.80 -9.74
CA LEU A 237 -9.66 0.27 -8.90
C LEU A 237 -9.88 -0.16 -7.46
N SER A 238 -9.83 -1.48 -7.22
CA SER A 238 -10.10 -2.05 -5.91
C SER A 238 -8.89 -1.87 -5.02
N PRO A 239 -9.03 -1.20 -3.87
CA PRO A 239 -8.06 -1.35 -2.82
C PRO A 239 -7.99 -2.82 -2.44
N PHE A 240 -6.87 -3.19 -1.87
CA PHE A 240 -6.66 -4.56 -1.47
C PHE A 240 -7.64 -5.01 -0.40
N GLU A 241 -7.89 -6.22 -0.47
CA GLU A 241 -8.53 -7.24 0.32
C GLU A 241 -9.19 -6.81 1.63
N PRO A 242 -10.50 -7.05 1.72
CA PRO A 242 -11.17 -7.08 3.02
C PRO A 242 -10.49 -8.14 3.91
N PRO A 243 -10.61 -8.04 5.24
CA PRO A 243 -10.11 -9.07 6.15
C PRO A 243 -10.56 -10.45 5.67
N ALA A 244 -9.60 -11.28 5.33
CA ALA A 244 -9.88 -12.60 4.77
C ALA A 244 -10.69 -13.44 5.75
N PRO A 245 -11.67 -14.23 5.26
CA PRO A 245 -12.26 -15.28 6.07
C PRO A 245 -11.18 -16.24 6.58
N ALA A 246 -11.38 -16.84 7.75
CA ALA A 246 -10.51 -17.92 8.21
C ALA A 246 -10.43 -19.03 7.14
N PRO A 247 -9.37 -19.87 7.11
CA PRO A 247 -9.24 -20.97 6.15
C PRO A 247 -10.49 -21.87 6.09
N THR A 248 -11.16 -22.08 7.21
CA THR A 248 -12.49 -22.67 7.31
C THR A 248 -13.38 -21.80 8.16
N SER A 249 -14.46 -21.30 7.58
CA SER A 249 -15.42 -20.43 8.26
C SER A 249 -16.84 -20.69 7.80
N GLY A 250 -17.83 -20.44 8.67
CA GLY A 250 -19.22 -20.24 8.27
C GLY A 250 -19.37 -18.94 7.44
N TRP A 251 -20.61 -18.64 7.04
CA TRP A 251 -20.91 -17.43 6.31
C TRP A 251 -20.48 -16.16 7.08
N ARG A 252 -19.72 -15.31 6.41
CA ARG A 252 -19.29 -14.00 6.91
C ARG A 252 -19.43 -12.97 5.80
N GLN A 253 -19.86 -11.77 6.18
CA GLN A 253 -19.92 -10.67 5.22
C GLN A 253 -18.51 -10.08 5.04
N VAL A 254 -18.13 -9.93 3.78
CA VAL A 254 -16.91 -9.29 3.31
C VAL A 254 -17.30 -8.00 2.62
N THR A 255 -16.66 -6.89 2.94
CA THR A 255 -16.99 -5.56 2.39
C THR A 255 -15.72 -4.87 1.89
N THR A 256 -15.78 -4.36 0.66
CA THR A 256 -14.76 -3.50 0.07
C THR A 256 -15.41 -2.27 -0.57
N ALA A 257 -14.61 -1.33 -1.04
CA ALA A 257 -15.10 -0.21 -1.84
C ALA A 257 -14.08 0.20 -2.89
N PHE A 258 -14.53 0.88 -3.92
CA PHE A 258 -13.67 1.47 -4.93
C PHE A 258 -14.24 2.82 -5.40
N ASN A 259 -13.36 3.68 -5.88
CA ASN A 259 -13.73 4.90 -6.59
C ASN A 259 -13.63 4.64 -8.10
N SER A 260 -14.70 4.93 -8.83
CA SER A 260 -14.74 4.69 -10.29
C SER A 260 -13.73 5.52 -11.10
N TRP A 261 -13.13 6.54 -10.47
CA TRP A 261 -12.22 7.45 -11.14
C TRP A 261 -12.83 8.01 -12.44
N TYR A 262 -12.14 7.88 -13.56
CA TYR A 262 -12.64 8.34 -14.86
C TYR A 262 -13.58 7.34 -15.57
N ALA A 263 -13.77 6.14 -15.01
CA ALA A 263 -14.50 5.08 -15.68
C ALA A 263 -16.03 5.30 -15.61
N ASP A 264 -16.71 5.08 -16.73
CA ASP A 264 -18.17 5.04 -16.86
C ASP A 264 -18.71 3.60 -16.86
N ARG A 265 -17.81 2.62 -16.86
CA ARG A 265 -18.06 1.17 -16.78
C ARG A 265 -16.90 0.51 -16.06
N ILE A 266 -17.21 -0.55 -15.34
CA ILE A 266 -16.21 -1.41 -14.71
C ILE A 266 -16.52 -2.88 -15.00
N GLU A 267 -15.50 -3.73 -14.93
CA GLU A 267 -15.66 -5.16 -14.79
C GLU A 267 -15.51 -5.53 -13.32
N LEU A 268 -16.59 -5.99 -12.69
CA LEU A 268 -16.58 -6.47 -11.31
C LEU A 268 -16.30 -7.97 -11.31
N ASN A 269 -15.19 -8.37 -10.72
CA ASN A 269 -14.76 -9.74 -10.55
C ASN A 269 -14.96 -10.19 -9.10
N LEU A 270 -15.50 -11.39 -8.93
CA LEU A 270 -15.72 -12.05 -7.64
C LEU A 270 -15.08 -13.42 -7.71
N GLY A 271 -14.08 -13.71 -6.88
CA GLY A 271 -13.47 -15.00 -6.96
C GLY A 271 -12.16 -15.18 -6.21
N VAL A 272 -11.48 -16.23 -6.60
CA VAL A 272 -10.19 -16.66 -6.06
C VAL A 272 -9.09 -16.20 -6.98
N PHE A 273 -8.05 -15.62 -6.39
CA PHE A 273 -6.82 -15.20 -7.06
C PHE A 273 -5.63 -15.76 -6.26
N GLU A 274 -4.66 -16.36 -6.96
CA GLU A 274 -3.49 -17.00 -6.34
C GLU A 274 -3.82 -18.11 -5.33
N GLY A 275 -4.97 -18.77 -5.51
CA GLY A 275 -5.40 -19.85 -4.64
C GLY A 275 -4.63 -21.14 -4.86
N VAL A 276 -4.32 -21.85 -3.78
CA VAL A 276 -3.61 -23.14 -3.79
C VAL A 276 -4.56 -24.32 -3.62
N LYS A 277 -5.48 -24.23 -2.65
CA LYS A 277 -6.45 -25.29 -2.35
C LYS A 277 -7.67 -24.75 -1.60
N GLY A 278 -8.70 -25.59 -1.48
CA GLY A 278 -9.89 -25.35 -0.68
C GLY A 278 -11.14 -25.08 -1.52
N LYS A 279 -12.20 -24.65 -0.82
CA LYS A 279 -13.49 -24.26 -1.43
C LYS A 279 -13.94 -22.92 -0.87
N VAL A 280 -14.56 -22.14 -1.73
CA VAL A 280 -15.15 -20.84 -1.39
C VAL A 280 -16.59 -20.83 -1.91
N TRP A 281 -17.53 -20.43 -1.07
CA TRP A 281 -18.90 -20.10 -1.47
C TRP A 281 -19.12 -18.60 -1.35
N VAL A 282 -19.82 -18.04 -2.33
CA VAL A 282 -20.14 -16.62 -2.39
C VAL A 282 -21.62 -16.47 -2.65
N ASP A 283 -22.26 -15.56 -1.91
CA ASP A 283 -23.68 -15.29 -2.03
C ASP A 283 -24.04 -13.85 -1.66
N ASP A 284 -25.24 -13.41 -1.98
CA ASP A 284 -25.83 -12.11 -1.62
C ASP A 284 -24.88 -10.94 -1.87
N VAL A 285 -24.33 -10.86 -3.07
CA VAL A 285 -23.45 -9.75 -3.48
C VAL A 285 -24.27 -8.50 -3.73
N VAL A 286 -23.94 -7.43 -3.04
CA VAL A 286 -24.55 -6.11 -3.17
C VAL A 286 -23.51 -5.09 -3.58
N MET A 287 -23.82 -4.29 -4.60
CA MET A 287 -23.03 -3.12 -4.98
C MET A 287 -23.91 -1.88 -4.85
N GLU A 288 -23.46 -0.90 -4.09
CA GLU A 288 -24.17 0.35 -3.84
C GLU A 288 -23.24 1.56 -3.95
N GLU A 289 -23.78 2.67 -4.47
CA GLU A 289 -23.10 3.96 -4.42
C GLU A 289 -23.16 4.50 -3.00
N VAL A 290 -22.07 5.11 -2.51
CA VAL A 290 -21.98 5.67 -1.15
C VAL A 290 -21.51 7.13 -1.15
N GLY A 291 -21.96 7.90 -0.14
CA GLY A 291 -21.68 9.32 0.00
C GLY A 291 -21.05 9.68 1.35
N LEU A 292 -20.04 10.55 1.33
CA LEU A 292 -19.32 11.13 2.47
C LEU A 292 -18.60 10.15 3.41
N MET A 293 -18.68 8.85 3.18
CA MET A 293 -17.89 7.88 3.95
C MET A 293 -16.40 8.15 3.76
N ASN A 294 -15.65 8.14 4.87
CA ASN A 294 -14.22 8.40 4.91
C ASN A 294 -13.81 9.75 4.28
N ALA A 295 -14.70 10.75 4.35
CA ALA A 295 -14.40 12.09 3.84
C ALA A 295 -13.22 12.70 4.58
N VAL A 296 -12.17 13.08 3.84
CA VAL A 296 -10.98 13.74 4.36
C VAL A 296 -11.09 15.24 4.14
N ARG A 297 -10.87 16.03 5.21
CA ARG A 297 -11.18 17.45 5.27
C ARG A 297 -9.94 18.29 5.62
N ARG A 298 -9.37 18.95 4.61
CA ARG A 298 -8.26 19.89 4.72
C ARG A 298 -8.25 20.83 3.52
N LYS A 299 -7.36 21.79 3.47
CA LYS A 299 -7.25 22.74 2.36
C LYS A 299 -7.04 22.03 1.01
N GLY A 300 -6.23 20.99 0.98
CA GLY A 300 -5.95 20.20 -0.23
C GLY A 300 -7.01 19.17 -0.60
N THR A 301 -8.11 19.09 0.15
CA THR A 301 -9.29 18.25 -0.13
C THR A 301 -10.58 19.06 0.06
N PRO A 302 -10.82 20.08 -0.79
CA PRO A 302 -11.98 20.95 -0.64
C PRO A 302 -13.29 20.16 -0.79
N LEU A 303 -14.32 20.62 -0.07
CA LEU A 303 -15.70 20.19 -0.26
C LEU A 303 -16.49 21.32 -0.91
N THR A 304 -17.31 20.97 -1.89
CA THR A 304 -18.22 21.93 -2.52
C THR A 304 -19.65 21.41 -2.46
N VAL A 305 -20.57 22.27 -2.06
CA VAL A 305 -22.01 22.00 -2.06
C VAL A 305 -22.69 23.04 -2.95
N ARG A 306 -23.42 22.58 -3.96
CA ARG A 306 -24.13 23.46 -4.88
C ARG A 306 -25.57 23.00 -5.10
N ASP A 307 -26.44 23.93 -5.39
CA ASP A 307 -27.80 23.64 -5.82
C ASP A 307 -27.80 22.92 -7.17
N GLU A 308 -28.53 21.81 -7.28
CA GLU A 308 -28.54 20.99 -8.51
C GLU A 308 -29.09 21.77 -9.70
N LYS A 309 -30.12 22.60 -9.49
CA LYS A 309 -30.86 23.30 -10.57
C LYS A 309 -30.19 24.60 -11.00
N THR A 310 -29.73 25.39 -10.03
CA THR A 310 -29.18 26.73 -10.30
C THR A 310 -27.66 26.73 -10.41
N GLY A 311 -26.98 25.70 -9.87
CA GLY A 311 -25.52 25.68 -9.74
C GLY A 311 -24.96 26.60 -8.66
N SER A 312 -25.81 27.32 -7.90
CA SER A 312 -25.38 28.22 -6.85
C SER A 312 -24.61 27.50 -5.77
N LEU A 313 -23.43 28.03 -5.40
CA LEU A 313 -22.63 27.50 -4.32
C LEU A 313 -23.19 27.88 -2.96
N TYR A 314 -23.15 26.91 -2.05
CA TYR A 314 -23.45 27.10 -0.64
C TYR A 314 -22.16 27.11 0.17
N GLU A 315 -22.17 27.79 1.31
CA GLU A 315 -21.01 28.10 2.13
C GLU A 315 -21.06 27.36 3.47
N GLU A 316 -19.99 26.60 3.75
CA GLU A 316 -19.79 25.93 5.03
C GLU A 316 -19.63 26.96 6.15
N GLY A 317 -20.30 26.74 7.28
CA GLY A 317 -20.36 27.68 8.40
C GLY A 317 -21.46 28.76 8.27
N HIS A 318 -22.08 28.91 7.07
CA HIS A 318 -23.22 29.81 6.84
C HIS A 318 -24.48 29.04 6.44
N ASP A 319 -24.42 28.19 5.42
CA ASP A 319 -25.57 27.42 4.91
C ASP A 319 -25.68 26.04 5.55
N PHE A 320 -24.55 25.47 5.89
CA PHE A 320 -24.44 24.12 6.51
C PHE A 320 -23.25 24.07 7.48
N ALA A 321 -23.34 23.17 8.45
CA ALA A 321 -22.29 22.97 9.44
C ALA A 321 -21.06 22.28 8.82
N ALA A 322 -19.93 22.33 9.52
CA ALA A 322 -18.71 21.62 9.09
C ALA A 322 -18.99 20.14 8.83
N VAL A 323 -18.65 19.70 7.61
CA VAL A 323 -18.85 18.31 7.20
C VAL A 323 -17.64 17.48 7.61
N THR A 324 -17.86 16.47 8.44
CA THR A 324 -16.84 15.52 8.87
C THR A 324 -17.44 14.11 8.88
N ASP A 325 -16.59 13.10 8.71
CA ASP A 325 -16.96 11.72 9.01
C ASP A 325 -16.52 11.40 10.45
N PRO A 326 -17.45 11.24 11.40
CA PRO A 326 -17.10 10.93 12.80
C PRO A 326 -16.45 9.56 12.95
N ASN A 327 -16.64 8.67 11.96
CA ASN A 327 -16.09 7.32 11.93
C ASN A 327 -14.90 7.19 10.95
N LEU A 328 -14.22 8.31 10.66
CA LEU A 328 -13.06 8.29 9.77
C LEU A 328 -11.99 7.28 10.24
N GLY A 329 -11.99 6.14 9.60
CA GLY A 329 -11.11 5.00 9.88
C GLY A 329 -10.69 4.27 8.62
N PHE A 330 -11.10 4.79 7.46
CA PHE A 330 -10.81 4.27 6.12
C PHE A 330 -11.41 2.89 5.83
N GLN A 331 -12.28 2.41 6.73
CA GLN A 331 -13.11 1.22 6.56
C GLN A 331 -14.47 1.61 5.96
N TRP A 332 -15.20 0.64 5.41
CA TRP A 332 -16.42 0.88 4.64
C TRP A 332 -17.68 0.23 5.26
N THR A 333 -17.63 -0.07 6.56
CA THR A 333 -18.69 -0.79 7.28
C THR A 333 -19.56 0.09 8.16
N HIS A 334 -19.30 1.39 8.23
CA HIS A 334 -20.10 2.35 9.00
C HIS A 334 -21.19 3.02 8.14
N GLU A 335 -22.06 3.80 8.78
CA GLU A 335 -23.13 4.52 8.12
C GLU A 335 -22.59 5.77 7.38
N MET A 336 -23.32 6.18 6.34
CA MET A 336 -23.00 7.38 5.56
C MET A 336 -23.33 8.65 6.38
N PRO A 337 -22.39 9.60 6.53
CA PRO A 337 -22.68 10.88 7.16
C PRO A 337 -23.69 11.72 6.35
N SER A 338 -24.50 12.50 7.05
CA SER A 338 -25.37 13.55 6.49
C SER A 338 -24.73 14.94 6.60
N ILE A 339 -25.28 15.92 5.90
CA ILE A 339 -24.89 17.33 6.00
C ILE A 339 -25.93 18.07 6.82
N HIS A 340 -25.55 18.55 8.00
CA HIS A 340 -26.44 19.32 8.88
C HIS A 340 -26.58 20.76 8.38
N LEU A 341 -27.81 21.21 8.19
CA LEU A 341 -28.11 22.58 7.73
C LEU A 341 -28.14 23.57 8.89
N LEU A 342 -27.71 24.79 8.62
CA LEU A 342 -27.81 25.88 9.60
C LEU A 342 -29.13 26.65 9.42
N PRO A 343 -29.81 27.02 10.52
CA PRO A 343 -31.14 27.66 10.45
C PRO A 343 -31.15 28.97 9.65
N ALA A 344 -30.07 29.76 9.69
CA ALA A 344 -29.92 30.99 8.95
C ALA A 344 -29.50 30.80 7.49
N GLY A 345 -29.16 29.60 7.08
CA GLY A 345 -28.65 29.26 5.74
C GLY A 345 -29.72 29.42 4.66
N ARG A 346 -29.27 29.39 3.40
CA ARG A 346 -30.10 29.51 2.19
C ARG A 346 -30.76 28.23 1.72
N ILE A 347 -30.27 27.06 2.19
CA ILE A 347 -30.75 25.75 1.78
C ILE A 347 -32.11 25.45 2.42
N ARG A 348 -33.05 24.89 1.68
CA ARG A 348 -34.42 24.63 2.15
C ARG A 348 -34.74 23.12 2.08
N ASN A 349 -35.73 22.71 2.87
CA ASN A 349 -36.26 21.35 2.81
C ASN A 349 -36.70 20.99 1.37
N GLY A 350 -36.38 19.79 0.91
CA GLY A 350 -36.62 19.38 -0.47
C GLY A 350 -35.54 19.81 -1.49
N SER A 351 -34.58 20.65 -1.09
CA SER A 351 -33.45 21.02 -1.98
C SER A 351 -32.67 19.78 -2.40
N ARG A 352 -32.26 19.78 -3.66
CA ARG A 352 -31.36 18.78 -4.25
C ARG A 352 -29.98 19.42 -4.43
N LEU A 353 -28.99 18.79 -3.84
CA LEU A 353 -27.63 19.32 -3.77
C LEU A 353 -26.67 18.41 -4.52
N ARG A 354 -25.72 19.01 -5.24
CA ARG A 354 -24.57 18.32 -5.83
C ARG A 354 -23.34 18.58 -4.94
N VAL A 355 -22.81 17.50 -4.37
CA VAL A 355 -21.71 17.55 -3.42
C VAL A 355 -20.48 16.90 -4.03
N SER A 356 -19.37 17.64 -4.05
CA SER A 356 -18.06 17.09 -4.42
C SER A 356 -17.14 17.15 -3.22
N TYR A 357 -16.39 16.09 -2.99
CA TYR A 357 -15.53 15.91 -1.83
C TYR A 357 -14.42 14.92 -2.13
N TYR A 358 -13.53 14.70 -1.19
CA TYR A 358 -12.48 13.69 -1.27
C TYR A 358 -12.63 12.68 -0.14
N HIS A 359 -12.36 11.41 -0.41
CA HIS A 359 -12.34 10.36 0.60
C HIS A 359 -10.99 9.65 0.63
N GLY A 360 -10.56 9.24 1.83
CA GLY A 360 -9.46 8.31 2.02
C GLY A 360 -9.94 6.86 1.87
N THR A 361 -9.00 5.93 1.77
CA THR A 361 -9.28 4.49 1.70
C THR A 361 -8.09 3.67 2.17
N THR A 362 -8.37 2.50 2.70
CA THR A 362 -7.38 1.43 2.90
C THR A 362 -7.06 0.81 1.55
N ILE A 363 -5.79 0.49 1.30
CA ILE A 363 -5.30 -0.05 0.02
C ILE A 363 -4.87 -1.50 0.15
N TYR A 364 -4.03 -1.81 1.14
CA TYR A 364 -3.47 -3.15 1.34
C TYR A 364 -3.39 -3.44 2.84
N ASN A 365 -4.02 -4.53 3.30
CA ASN A 365 -4.19 -4.78 4.72
C ASN A 365 -4.72 -3.49 5.40
N ASP A 366 -3.97 -2.92 6.32
CA ASP A 366 -4.31 -1.64 6.98
C ASP A 366 -3.59 -0.44 6.37
N GLN A 367 -2.98 -0.59 5.19
CA GLN A 367 -2.24 0.48 4.52
C GLN A 367 -3.18 1.61 4.08
N VAL A 368 -2.91 2.82 4.55
CA VAL A 368 -3.53 4.07 4.10
C VAL A 368 -2.43 5.04 3.72
N SER A 369 -2.47 5.56 2.49
CA SER A 369 -1.47 6.53 2.05
C SER A 369 -1.75 7.92 2.62
N ALA A 370 -0.72 8.59 3.13
CA ALA A 370 -0.75 10.01 3.45
C ALA A 370 -0.39 10.86 2.22
N CYS A 371 -0.86 12.10 2.17
CA CYS A 371 -0.59 12.99 1.06
C CYS A 371 0.86 13.54 1.09
N PRO A 372 1.67 13.31 0.04
CA PRO A 372 3.05 13.80 -0.03
C PRO A 372 3.14 15.30 -0.39
N SER A 373 2.02 15.99 -0.55
CA SER A 373 1.98 17.42 -0.93
C SER A 373 1.40 18.34 0.15
N GLU A 374 1.04 17.78 1.31
CA GLU A 374 0.56 18.57 2.45
C GLU A 374 1.71 19.05 3.34
N ALA A 375 1.75 20.35 3.63
CA ALA A 375 2.79 20.95 4.45
C ALA A 375 2.89 20.31 5.85
N GLN A 376 1.75 19.97 6.46
CA GLN A 376 1.71 19.35 7.79
C GLN A 376 2.40 17.98 7.81
N THR A 377 2.42 17.22 6.72
CA THR A 377 3.17 15.96 6.60
C THR A 377 4.67 16.21 6.84
N TYR A 378 5.22 17.26 6.26
CA TYR A 378 6.64 17.62 6.39
C TYR A 378 6.95 18.20 7.78
N GLU A 379 6.03 18.94 8.39
CA GLU A 379 6.19 19.45 9.76
C GLU A 379 6.26 18.29 10.76
N ILE A 380 5.38 17.28 10.64
CA ILE A 380 5.41 16.08 11.47
C ILE A 380 6.78 15.38 11.34
N TRP A 381 7.27 15.16 10.13
CA TRP A 381 8.57 14.53 9.92
C TRP A 381 9.72 15.37 10.48
N LYS A 382 9.65 16.69 10.29
CA LYS A 382 10.69 17.60 10.79
C LYS A 382 10.86 17.54 12.31
N GLU A 383 9.79 17.29 13.05
CA GLU A 383 9.84 17.11 14.51
C GLU A 383 10.50 15.78 14.91
N GLN A 384 10.48 14.77 14.06
CA GLN A 384 11.01 13.44 14.38
C GLN A 384 12.54 13.36 14.30
N PHE A 385 13.18 14.03 13.34
CA PHE A 385 14.62 13.95 13.13
C PHE A 385 15.45 14.32 14.36
N PRO A 386 15.20 15.45 15.07
CA PRO A 386 15.94 15.78 16.29
C PRO A 386 15.73 14.75 17.42
N LEU A 387 14.56 14.14 17.49
CA LEU A 387 14.28 13.10 18.47
C LEU A 387 15.08 11.82 18.17
N ILE A 388 15.13 11.41 16.91
CA ILE A 388 15.93 10.27 16.48
C ILE A 388 17.41 10.49 16.80
N GLU A 389 17.96 11.67 16.48
CA GLU A 389 19.33 12.02 16.85
C GLU A 389 19.55 11.95 18.36
N LYS A 390 18.64 12.52 19.14
CA LYS A 390 18.73 12.55 20.60
C LYS A 390 18.72 11.16 21.24
N TYR A 391 17.90 10.24 20.74
CA TYR A 391 17.69 8.94 21.40
C TYR A 391 18.55 7.82 20.81
N LEU A 392 18.92 7.90 19.54
CA LEU A 392 19.61 6.81 18.84
C LEU A 392 21.00 7.20 18.34
N SER A 393 21.25 8.49 18.08
CA SER A 393 22.54 9.02 17.54
C SER A 393 23.06 8.17 16.36
N PRO A 394 22.27 7.99 15.30
CA PRO A 394 22.59 7.07 14.23
C PRO A 394 23.66 7.63 13.30
N LYS A 395 24.51 6.77 12.73
CA LYS A 395 25.41 7.14 11.63
C LYS A 395 24.75 7.02 10.27
N ARG A 396 23.68 6.26 10.20
CA ARG A 396 22.91 5.92 8.99
C ARG A 396 21.42 6.08 9.22
N TYR A 397 20.70 6.50 8.17
CA TYR A 397 19.25 6.57 8.15
C TYR A 397 18.71 5.74 6.98
N PHE A 398 17.54 5.16 7.18
CA PHE A 398 16.85 4.39 6.16
C PHE A 398 15.48 5.02 5.88
N LEU A 399 15.30 5.59 4.71
CA LEU A 399 14.02 6.17 4.28
C LEU A 399 13.13 5.07 3.69
N SER A 400 12.00 4.82 4.34
CA SER A 400 11.02 3.82 3.88
C SER A 400 10.06 4.43 2.86
N VAL A 401 10.58 4.85 1.71
CA VAL A 401 9.78 5.36 0.60
C VAL A 401 9.42 4.20 -0.32
N ASP A 402 8.69 3.23 0.23
CA ASP A 402 8.28 2.00 -0.45
C ASP A 402 6.77 1.95 -0.64
N GLU A 403 6.35 1.26 -1.69
CA GLU A 403 4.97 0.87 -1.96
C GLU A 403 3.93 1.99 -1.83
N VAL A 404 4.26 3.19 -2.34
CA VAL A 404 3.34 4.34 -2.33
C VAL A 404 2.26 4.14 -3.40
N ARG A 405 1.24 3.31 -3.07
CA ARG A 405 0.23 2.78 -4.01
C ARG A 405 -0.87 3.77 -4.37
N LEU A 406 -1.02 4.83 -3.62
CA LEU A 406 -2.04 5.87 -3.87
C LEU A 406 -1.46 7.24 -3.55
N PHE A 407 -1.33 8.10 -4.56
CA PHE A 407 -1.07 9.54 -4.42
C PHE A 407 -1.29 10.28 -5.74
N ASN A 408 -1.08 11.59 -5.72
CA ASN A 408 -1.32 12.51 -6.83
C ASN A 408 -2.78 12.59 -7.26
N ARG A 409 -3.73 12.36 -6.30
CA ARG A 409 -5.17 12.33 -6.56
C ARG A 409 -5.92 13.53 -5.98
N CYS A 410 -5.45 14.11 -4.88
CA CYS A 410 -6.09 15.24 -4.22
C CYS A 410 -5.68 16.59 -4.83
N GLU A 411 -6.38 17.66 -4.46
CA GLU A 411 -6.10 18.99 -4.98
C GLU A 411 -4.72 19.52 -4.56
N ALA A 412 -4.23 19.17 -3.36
CA ALA A 412 -2.89 19.54 -2.92
C ALA A 412 -1.80 19.02 -3.88
N CYS A 413 -1.95 17.79 -4.38
CA CYS A 413 -1.02 17.22 -5.34
C CYS A 413 -1.21 17.83 -6.74
N ARG A 414 -2.45 17.92 -7.23
CA ARG A 414 -2.76 18.42 -8.58
C ARG A 414 -2.39 19.88 -8.78
N SER A 415 -2.58 20.72 -7.76
CA SER A 415 -2.24 22.15 -7.82
C SER A 415 -0.75 22.41 -8.01
N ARG A 416 0.11 21.42 -7.72
CA ARG A 416 1.55 21.51 -7.98
C ARG A 416 1.90 21.45 -9.47
N GLN A 417 1.01 20.95 -10.33
CA GLN A 417 1.22 20.78 -11.76
C GLN A 417 2.51 20.00 -12.09
N MET A 418 2.82 19.00 -11.27
CA MET A 418 4.02 18.18 -11.38
C MET A 418 3.65 16.73 -11.71
N SER A 419 4.57 15.99 -12.33
CA SER A 419 4.40 14.55 -12.50
C SER A 419 4.45 13.82 -11.16
N ALA A 420 3.83 12.63 -11.09
CA ALA A 420 3.90 11.78 -9.91
C ALA A 420 5.36 11.45 -9.55
N ALA A 421 6.20 11.13 -10.54
CA ALA A 421 7.62 10.91 -10.34
C ALA A 421 8.33 12.11 -9.69
N ALA A 422 8.02 13.33 -10.14
CA ALA A 422 8.61 14.55 -9.59
C ALA A 422 8.15 14.83 -8.15
N ILE A 423 6.87 14.58 -7.83
CA ILE A 423 6.34 14.75 -6.46
C ILE A 423 7.05 13.78 -5.51
N LEU A 424 7.13 12.50 -5.86
CA LEU A 424 7.76 11.48 -5.04
C LEU A 424 9.28 11.75 -4.90
N GLY A 425 9.93 12.09 -6.01
CA GLY A 425 11.34 12.41 -6.01
C GLY A 425 11.70 13.61 -5.14
N GLN A 426 10.93 14.71 -5.23
CA GLN A 426 11.13 15.89 -4.37
C GLN A 426 10.88 15.61 -2.90
N MET A 427 9.88 14.79 -2.58
CA MET A 427 9.65 14.35 -1.21
C MET A 427 10.87 13.60 -0.67
N THR A 428 11.39 12.65 -1.43
CA THR A 428 12.57 11.85 -1.05
C THR A 428 13.81 12.72 -0.89
N GLN A 429 14.03 13.67 -1.81
CA GLN A 429 15.13 14.62 -1.73
C GLN A 429 15.02 15.51 -0.48
N TRP A 430 13.81 16.00 -0.17
CA TRP A 430 13.59 16.78 1.04
C TRP A 430 13.91 15.97 2.31
N LEU A 431 13.46 14.71 2.40
CA LEU A 431 13.79 13.82 3.52
C LEU A 431 15.32 13.64 3.67
N TYR A 432 16.01 13.41 2.56
CA TYR A 432 17.48 13.35 2.53
C TYR A 432 18.11 14.63 3.10
N GLU A 433 17.64 15.80 2.67
CA GLU A 433 18.11 17.09 3.12
C GLU A 433 17.88 17.31 4.62
N GLN A 434 16.73 16.84 5.17
CA GLN A 434 16.46 16.93 6.60
C GLN A 434 17.44 16.05 7.42
N VAL A 435 17.71 14.83 6.98
CA VAL A 435 18.75 13.98 7.62
C VAL A 435 20.10 14.70 7.62
N ARG A 436 20.50 15.26 6.48
CA ARG A 436 21.78 15.98 6.33
C ARG A 436 21.84 17.29 7.15
N ALA A 437 20.69 17.90 7.43
CA ALA A 437 20.59 19.08 8.26
C ALA A 437 20.84 18.78 9.75
N VAL A 438 20.32 17.66 10.26
CA VAL A 438 20.52 17.24 11.66
C VAL A 438 21.84 16.48 11.84
N ASN A 439 22.30 15.73 10.84
CA ASN A 439 23.54 14.98 10.86
C ASN A 439 24.26 15.05 9.49
N PRO A 440 25.13 16.05 9.27
CA PRO A 440 25.81 16.26 7.99
C PRO A 440 26.68 15.09 7.50
N LYS A 441 27.04 14.16 8.40
CA LYS A 441 27.87 12.99 8.07
C LYS A 441 27.07 11.71 7.92
N ALA A 442 25.77 11.72 8.20
CA ALA A 442 24.94 10.53 8.10
C ALA A 442 24.87 10.00 6.67
N GLU A 443 24.98 8.70 6.51
CA GLU A 443 24.66 8.02 5.25
C GLU A 443 23.16 7.77 5.19
N VAL A 444 22.58 7.92 4.02
CA VAL A 444 21.14 7.77 3.81
C VAL A 444 20.86 6.65 2.83
N PHE A 445 19.94 5.78 3.18
CA PHE A 445 19.48 4.66 2.35
C PHE A 445 17.99 4.79 2.06
N VAL A 446 17.53 4.15 1.00
CA VAL A 446 16.12 4.08 0.62
C VAL A 446 15.80 2.72 0.01
N TRP A 447 14.56 2.23 0.18
CA TRP A 447 14.07 1.09 -0.58
C TRP A 447 14.05 1.40 -2.08
N SER A 448 14.37 0.42 -2.89
CA SER A 448 14.54 0.60 -4.34
C SER A 448 13.23 0.71 -5.11
N ASP A 449 12.18 0.08 -4.66
CA ASP A 449 11.02 -0.27 -5.49
C ASP A 449 10.38 0.90 -6.22
N MET A 450 10.16 2.02 -5.54
CA MET A 450 9.57 3.22 -6.16
C MET A 450 10.52 3.95 -7.13
N PHE A 451 11.78 3.55 -7.18
CA PHE A 451 12.85 4.12 -8.01
C PHE A 451 13.44 3.12 -9.00
N ASP A 452 12.99 1.87 -8.98
CA ASP A 452 13.50 0.78 -9.81
C ASP A 452 12.58 0.51 -11.01
N PRO A 453 13.03 0.72 -12.25
CA PRO A 453 12.23 0.43 -13.45
C PRO A 453 11.93 -1.07 -13.63
N ASN A 454 12.66 -1.94 -12.93
CA ASN A 454 12.40 -3.38 -12.93
C ASN A 454 11.40 -3.79 -11.84
N HIS A 455 10.90 -2.83 -11.06
CA HIS A 455 9.96 -3.06 -9.96
C HIS A 455 8.75 -2.12 -10.06
N ASN A 456 8.63 -1.09 -9.20
CA ASN A 456 7.44 -0.23 -9.09
C ASN A 456 7.57 1.12 -9.81
N SER A 457 8.79 1.52 -10.25
CA SER A 457 8.98 2.76 -11.00
C SER A 457 8.54 2.61 -12.47
N THR A 458 7.23 2.41 -12.66
CA THR A 458 6.60 2.05 -13.93
C THR A 458 5.60 3.11 -14.37
N ARG A 459 5.13 2.98 -15.62
CA ARG A 459 4.15 3.90 -16.19
C ARG A 459 2.81 3.88 -15.47
N GLN A 460 2.41 2.72 -14.98
CA GLN A 460 1.17 2.54 -14.22
C GLN A 460 1.47 1.76 -12.95
N TYR A 461 1.16 2.34 -11.81
CA TYR A 461 1.34 1.70 -10.52
C TYR A 461 0.10 1.93 -9.66
N PHE A 462 -0.63 0.88 -9.37
CA PHE A 462 -1.87 0.90 -8.55
C PHE A 462 -2.77 2.11 -8.83
N LEU A 463 -3.10 2.89 -7.77
CA LEU A 463 -3.98 4.06 -7.82
C LEU A 463 -3.22 5.40 -7.93
N VAL A 464 -1.94 5.36 -8.27
CA VAL A 464 -1.16 6.57 -8.53
C VAL A 464 -1.67 7.26 -9.80
N ASP A 465 -1.92 8.58 -9.74
CA ASP A 465 -2.32 9.36 -10.91
C ASP A 465 -1.06 9.89 -11.62
N GLY A 466 -0.70 9.23 -12.72
CA GLY A 466 0.49 9.52 -13.52
C GLY A 466 1.54 8.41 -13.52
N SER A 467 2.68 8.69 -14.16
CA SER A 467 3.81 7.77 -14.30
C SER A 467 4.84 7.97 -13.19
N LEU A 468 5.40 6.85 -12.72
CA LEU A 468 6.57 6.81 -11.84
C LEU A 468 7.88 6.55 -12.59
N GLU A 469 7.84 6.42 -13.93
CA GLU A 469 9.06 6.29 -14.72
C GLU A 469 10.00 7.47 -14.45
N ASN A 470 11.28 7.20 -14.40
CA ASN A 470 12.35 8.16 -14.14
C ASN A 470 12.41 8.73 -12.71
N THR A 471 11.70 8.16 -11.74
CA THR A 471 11.77 8.61 -10.33
C THR A 471 13.20 8.56 -9.77
N TRP A 472 14.01 7.61 -10.22
CA TRP A 472 15.43 7.46 -9.84
C TRP A 472 16.33 8.67 -10.19
N GLU A 473 15.91 9.53 -11.12
CA GLU A 473 16.70 10.71 -11.49
C GLU A 473 16.70 11.80 -10.41
N TYR A 474 15.76 11.74 -9.49
CA TYR A 474 15.66 12.64 -8.35
C TYR A 474 16.52 12.22 -7.14
N LEU A 475 17.07 11.01 -7.16
CA LEU A 475 17.85 10.50 -6.01
C LEU A 475 19.22 11.17 -5.92
N PRO A 476 19.64 11.66 -4.75
CA PRO A 476 21.04 12.05 -4.49
C PRO A 476 22.00 10.90 -4.79
N LYS A 477 23.13 11.21 -5.45
CA LYS A 477 24.06 10.17 -5.93
C LYS A 477 24.79 9.39 -4.85
N ASP A 478 24.91 9.97 -3.66
CA ASP A 478 25.50 9.33 -2.47
C ASP A 478 24.47 8.55 -1.62
N MET A 479 23.19 8.54 -2.02
CA MET A 479 22.16 7.72 -1.38
C MET A 479 22.40 6.24 -1.69
N GLY A 480 22.34 5.39 -0.67
CA GLY A 480 22.38 3.93 -0.83
C GLY A 480 21.02 3.38 -1.19
N ILE A 481 20.98 2.41 -2.11
CA ILE A 481 19.74 1.79 -2.60
C ILE A 481 19.64 0.37 -2.06
N VAL A 482 18.53 0.06 -1.39
CA VAL A 482 18.27 -1.28 -0.86
C VAL A 482 17.31 -2.02 -1.78
N LEU A 483 17.86 -2.98 -2.51
CA LEU A 483 17.16 -3.81 -3.50
C LEU A 483 16.49 -4.99 -2.82
N TRP A 484 15.22 -5.30 -3.18
CA TRP A 484 14.51 -6.41 -2.52
C TRP A 484 13.67 -7.29 -3.47
N TYR A 485 13.53 -6.94 -4.76
CA TYR A 485 12.83 -7.76 -5.72
C TYR A 485 13.74 -8.88 -6.26
N PHE A 486 13.65 -10.05 -5.68
CA PHE A 486 14.55 -11.19 -5.94
C PHE A 486 14.58 -11.61 -7.41
N ASP A 487 13.42 -11.72 -8.07
CA ASP A 487 13.34 -12.17 -9.47
C ASP A 487 14.03 -11.23 -10.45
N LYS A 488 14.17 -9.95 -10.10
CA LYS A 488 14.83 -8.91 -10.90
C LYS A 488 16.16 -8.43 -10.32
N ARG A 489 16.72 -9.16 -9.37
CA ARG A 489 17.94 -8.76 -8.65
C ARG A 489 19.12 -8.41 -9.56
N ARG A 490 19.32 -9.15 -10.65
CA ARG A 490 20.43 -8.92 -11.57
C ARG A 490 20.23 -7.66 -12.40
N GLU A 491 19.03 -7.45 -12.92
CA GLU A 491 18.66 -6.26 -13.69
C GLU A 491 18.73 -5.01 -12.81
N SER A 492 18.21 -5.08 -11.58
CA SER A 492 18.21 -3.97 -10.63
C SER A 492 19.62 -3.62 -10.13
N LEU A 493 20.45 -4.63 -9.81
CA LEU A 493 21.87 -4.42 -9.50
C LEU A 493 22.61 -3.73 -10.66
N ASN A 494 22.42 -4.20 -11.89
CA ASN A 494 23.00 -3.57 -13.07
C ASN A 494 22.52 -2.13 -13.23
N PHE A 495 21.22 -1.89 -13.07
CA PHE A 495 20.62 -0.57 -13.25
C PHE A 495 21.21 0.48 -12.31
N PHE A 496 21.25 0.19 -11.01
CA PHE A 496 21.73 1.13 -10.00
C PHE A 496 23.25 1.23 -9.96
N SER A 497 23.96 0.08 -10.02
CA SER A 497 25.43 0.07 -9.97
C SER A 497 26.05 0.77 -11.18
N SER A 498 25.50 0.60 -12.39
CA SER A 498 26.00 1.31 -13.59
C SER A 498 25.78 2.82 -13.52
N ARG A 499 24.87 3.28 -12.67
CA ARG A 499 24.61 4.70 -12.39
C ARG A 499 25.41 5.26 -11.19
N GLY A 500 26.29 4.44 -10.62
CA GLY A 500 27.19 4.81 -9.53
C GLY A 500 26.58 4.74 -8.13
N PHE A 501 25.35 4.24 -7.98
CA PHE A 501 24.75 4.07 -6.67
C PHE A 501 25.37 2.90 -5.90
N ARG A 502 25.54 3.08 -4.59
CA ARG A 502 25.84 1.99 -3.66
C ARG A 502 24.56 1.16 -3.45
N THR A 503 24.70 -0.17 -3.46
CA THR A 503 23.56 -1.09 -3.31
C THR A 503 23.72 -2.05 -2.14
N ILE A 504 22.60 -2.33 -1.49
CA ILE A 504 22.42 -3.33 -0.43
C ILE A 504 21.32 -4.29 -0.91
N ALA A 505 21.46 -5.59 -0.67
CA ALA A 505 20.38 -6.53 -0.91
C ALA A 505 19.49 -6.71 0.33
N GLY A 506 18.19 -6.48 0.21
CA GLY A 506 17.16 -6.95 1.14
C GLY A 506 16.83 -8.40 0.81
N ALA A 507 17.57 -9.34 1.41
CA ALA A 507 17.79 -10.65 0.82
C ALA A 507 16.89 -11.78 1.34
N TYR A 508 16.45 -11.74 2.59
CA TYR A 508 15.54 -12.74 3.14
C TYR A 508 14.10 -12.20 3.08
N TYR A 509 13.16 -13.04 2.73
CA TYR A 509 11.76 -12.65 2.54
C TYR A 509 10.79 -13.69 3.12
N ASP A 510 10.96 -13.96 4.43
CA ASP A 510 10.12 -14.90 5.19
C ASP A 510 10.08 -16.35 4.64
N GLY A 511 11.07 -16.75 3.85
CA GLY A 511 11.21 -18.09 3.30
C GLY A 511 11.47 -19.16 4.38
N ASP A 512 11.42 -20.40 3.97
CA ASP A 512 11.73 -21.52 4.87
C ASP A 512 13.20 -21.97 4.78
N ASP A 513 13.99 -21.37 3.88
CA ASP A 513 15.40 -21.62 3.65
C ASP A 513 16.18 -20.33 3.33
N LEU A 514 17.45 -20.47 2.92
CA LEU A 514 18.33 -19.37 2.54
C LEU A 514 18.61 -19.29 1.03
N HIS A 515 17.73 -19.85 0.21
CA HIS A 515 17.88 -19.82 -1.25
C HIS A 515 17.97 -18.40 -1.79
N ASP A 516 17.09 -17.51 -1.36
CA ASP A 516 17.10 -16.10 -1.81
C ASP A 516 18.35 -15.34 -1.36
N PRO A 517 18.80 -15.42 -0.08
CA PRO A 517 20.09 -14.88 0.34
C PRO A 517 21.28 -15.37 -0.49
N GLU A 518 21.36 -16.66 -0.79
CA GLU A 518 22.40 -17.24 -1.63
C GLU A 518 22.38 -16.68 -3.05
N GLY A 519 21.18 -16.60 -3.66
CA GLY A 519 20.98 -16.04 -5.00
C GLY A 519 21.30 -14.54 -5.07
N TRP A 520 21.06 -13.78 -4.00
CA TRP A 520 21.51 -12.38 -3.90
C TRP A 520 23.03 -12.27 -3.84
N LEU A 521 23.68 -13.06 -2.99
CA LEU A 521 25.15 -13.06 -2.86
C LEU A 521 25.83 -13.40 -4.18
N GLU A 522 25.32 -14.39 -4.92
CA GLU A 522 25.83 -14.74 -6.25
C GLU A 522 25.69 -13.56 -7.24
N ALA A 523 24.54 -12.90 -7.24
CA ALA A 523 24.32 -11.76 -8.12
C ALA A 523 25.22 -10.55 -7.78
N MET A 524 25.42 -10.27 -6.47
CA MET A 524 26.17 -9.13 -5.97
C MET A 524 27.68 -9.22 -6.20
N ASP A 525 28.26 -10.43 -6.22
CA ASP A 525 29.72 -10.65 -6.38
C ASP A 525 30.28 -10.03 -7.66
N ASN A 526 29.43 -9.74 -8.64
CA ASN A 526 29.82 -9.10 -9.91
C ASN A 526 29.84 -7.57 -9.86
N TRP A 527 29.37 -6.96 -8.75
CA TRP A 527 29.17 -5.51 -8.67
C TRP A 527 30.04 -4.89 -7.56
N PRO A 528 31.00 -4.03 -7.91
CA PRO A 528 31.87 -3.39 -6.91
C PRO A 528 31.10 -2.46 -5.95
N ASN A 529 30.00 -1.87 -6.42
CA ASN A 529 29.14 -0.98 -5.64
C ASN A 529 28.13 -1.71 -4.74
N ALA A 530 28.03 -3.04 -4.83
CA ALA A 530 27.30 -3.82 -3.86
C ALA A 530 28.13 -3.91 -2.57
N THR A 531 27.63 -3.33 -1.49
CA THR A 531 28.36 -3.19 -0.23
C THR A 531 27.79 -3.97 0.93
N GLY A 532 26.56 -4.48 0.80
CA GLY A 532 25.93 -5.15 1.93
C GLY A 532 24.71 -5.98 1.58
N ILE A 533 24.28 -6.73 2.58
CA ILE A 533 23.13 -7.62 2.54
C ILE A 533 22.38 -7.55 3.87
N MET A 534 21.07 -7.62 3.81
CA MET A 534 20.17 -7.49 4.95
C MET A 534 19.24 -8.69 5.08
N TYR A 535 19.12 -9.23 6.28
CA TYR A 535 18.06 -10.14 6.65
C TYR A 535 16.76 -9.36 6.81
N THR A 536 15.82 -9.54 5.90
CA THR A 536 14.56 -8.80 5.87
C THR A 536 13.39 -9.74 6.18
N THR A 537 12.62 -9.46 7.21
CA THR A 537 11.43 -10.25 7.57
C THR A 537 10.24 -9.34 7.85
N TRP A 538 9.12 -9.62 7.22
CA TRP A 538 7.84 -8.93 7.42
C TRP A 538 6.95 -9.62 8.45
N SER A 539 7.15 -10.93 8.63
CA SER A 539 6.37 -11.78 9.56
C SER A 539 7.12 -12.08 10.87
N SER A 540 8.20 -11.34 11.18
CA SER A 540 9.03 -11.56 12.38
C SER A 540 9.62 -12.98 12.49
N LYS A 541 9.96 -13.61 11.36
CA LYS A 541 10.56 -14.95 11.30
C LYS A 541 12.08 -14.89 11.46
N TYR A 542 12.58 -14.92 12.68
CA TYR A 542 14.03 -14.86 12.99
C TYR A 542 14.71 -16.21 13.16
N LYS A 543 14.03 -17.34 12.91
CA LYS A 543 14.61 -18.69 13.09
C LYS A 543 15.84 -18.96 12.21
N LEU A 544 15.95 -18.29 11.06
CA LEU A 544 17.07 -18.42 10.14
C LEU A 544 18.11 -17.30 10.26
N LEU A 545 17.99 -16.41 11.27
CA LEU A 545 18.91 -15.29 11.45
C LEU A 545 20.35 -15.77 11.72
N ALA A 546 20.53 -16.77 12.57
CA ALA A 546 21.84 -17.35 12.87
C ALA A 546 22.51 -17.98 11.63
N PRO A 547 21.87 -18.93 10.91
CA PRO A 547 22.46 -19.47 9.69
C PRO A 547 22.64 -18.43 8.57
N PHE A 548 21.78 -17.40 8.48
CA PHE A 548 21.99 -16.28 7.58
C PHE A 548 23.26 -15.49 7.95
N GLY A 549 23.44 -15.16 9.24
CA GLY A 549 24.63 -14.47 9.72
C GLY A 549 25.91 -15.25 9.41
N ASP A 550 25.90 -16.56 9.61
CA ASP A 550 27.03 -17.44 9.25
C ASP A 550 27.28 -17.45 7.73
N LEU A 551 26.21 -17.54 6.93
CA LEU A 551 26.31 -17.50 5.47
C LEU A 551 27.00 -16.22 4.97
N VAL A 552 26.65 -15.06 5.51
CA VAL A 552 27.12 -13.76 5.00
C VAL A 552 28.45 -13.29 5.61
N SER A 553 28.83 -13.80 6.81
CA SER A 553 30.03 -13.43 7.53
C SER A 553 31.21 -14.40 7.36
N LYS A 554 30.95 -15.67 7.01
CA LYS A 554 31.95 -16.75 6.92
C LYS A 554 32.09 -17.31 5.50
N ARG A 555 31.89 -16.46 4.47
CA ARG A 555 32.02 -16.90 3.06
C ARG A 555 33.44 -17.39 2.77
N PRO A 556 33.59 -18.66 2.32
CA PRO A 556 34.89 -19.26 2.01
C PRO A 556 35.54 -18.66 0.76
#